data_7af9672d8e1b2f4aeade94e1b8b73c63
#
_entry.id   7af9672d8e1b2f4aeade94e1b8b73c63
#
_cell.length_a   1.000
_cell.length_b   1.000
_cell.length_c   1.000
_cell.angle_alpha   90.00
_cell.angle_beta   90.00
_cell.angle_gamma   90.00
#
_symmetry.space_group_name_H-M   'P 1'
#
loop_
_entity.id
_entity.type
_entity.pdbx_description
1 polymer ?
#
loop_
_entity_poly.entity_id
_entity_poly.type
_entity_poly.pdbx_seq_one_letter_code
_entity_poly.pdbx_strand_id
1 'polypeptide(L)'
;KTVSPEYMEAAWWGFQRAHERGLVTQGKRSITQCPRCETAIAKNEVEYHTAEAPSIYVKFPLSNQEGQLVIWTTTPWTIPANTFVAVDEEVTYAAVRIESGATAGDAAKDELLYLARDVVDDVMERAGIEQFQIVEELQGSDLVGWAYDHPLA
;
A
#
# COMPACT_ATOMS: atom_id res chain seq x y z
N LYS A 1 16.97 16.61 41.21
CA LYS A 1 16.37 15.37 40.65
C LYS A 1 15.14 15.71 39.82
N THR A 2 14.83 14.97 38.78
CA THR A 2 13.68 15.23 37.88
C THR A 2 12.30 15.21 38.57
N VAL A 3 12.24 14.68 39.80
CA VAL A 3 11.03 14.64 40.62
C VAL A 3 10.94 15.78 41.63
N SER A 4 11.92 16.69 41.66
CA SER A 4 11.85 17.84 42.58
C SER A 4 10.90 18.92 42.04
N PRO A 5 10.18 19.64 42.93
CA PRO A 5 9.26 20.70 42.50
C PRO A 5 9.94 21.77 41.63
N GLU A 6 11.16 22.18 41.99
CA GLU A 6 11.92 23.18 41.24
C GLU A 6 12.24 22.75 39.81
N TYR A 7 12.51 21.45 39.62
CA TYR A 7 12.71 20.89 38.26
C TYR A 7 11.42 20.88 37.46
N MET A 8 10.31 20.50 38.09
CA MET A 8 9.01 20.49 37.41
C MET A 8 8.59 21.93 37.02
N GLU A 9 8.78 22.91 37.90
CA GLU A 9 8.51 24.31 37.59
C GLU A 9 9.38 24.82 36.43
N ALA A 10 10.66 24.50 36.41
CA ALA A 10 11.54 24.83 35.30
C ALA A 10 11.12 24.21 33.97
N ALA A 11 10.67 22.96 33.99
CA ALA A 11 10.14 22.29 32.79
C ALA A 11 8.85 22.94 32.28
N TRP A 12 7.93 23.28 33.18
CA TRP A 12 6.69 23.98 32.83
C TRP A 12 6.96 25.38 32.32
N TRP A 13 7.92 26.11 32.93
CA TRP A 13 8.34 27.41 32.43
C TRP A 13 8.86 27.31 30.98
N GLY A 14 9.70 26.31 30.68
CA GLY A 14 10.20 26.09 29.33
C GLY A 14 9.07 25.80 28.33
N PHE A 15 8.11 24.97 28.73
CA PHE A 15 6.93 24.65 27.91
C PHE A 15 6.06 25.90 27.66
N GLN A 16 5.81 26.71 28.70
CA GLN A 16 5.07 27.95 28.58
C GLN A 16 5.74 28.91 27.58
N ARG A 17 7.06 29.07 27.66
CA ARG A 17 7.81 29.92 26.73
C ARG A 17 7.77 29.43 25.30
N ALA A 18 7.79 28.12 25.10
CA ALA A 18 7.62 27.53 23.77
C ALA A 18 6.22 27.81 23.23
N HIS A 19 5.18 27.67 24.06
CA HIS A 19 3.81 27.97 23.71
C HIS A 19 3.59 29.43 23.32
N GLU A 20 4.08 30.36 24.15
CA GLU A 20 4.01 31.80 23.90
C GLU A 20 4.66 32.24 22.58
N ARG A 21 5.65 31.47 22.10
CA ARG A 21 6.33 31.67 20.82
C ARG A 21 5.67 30.92 19.65
N GLY A 22 4.53 30.27 19.87
CA GLY A 22 3.83 29.49 18.83
C GLY A 22 4.55 28.21 18.38
N LEU A 23 5.51 27.71 19.18
CA LEU A 23 6.27 26.50 18.88
C LEU A 23 5.57 25.22 19.35
N VAL A 24 4.46 25.35 20.08
CA VAL A 24 3.66 24.22 20.58
C VAL A 24 2.32 24.22 19.86
N THR A 25 2.02 23.11 19.18
CA THR A 25 0.75 22.91 18.50
C THR A 25 0.14 21.58 18.92
N GLN A 26 -1.18 21.51 18.91
CA GLN A 26 -1.90 20.27 19.14
C GLN A 26 -2.07 19.56 17.80
N GLY A 27 -1.74 18.27 17.73
CA GLY A 27 -1.87 17.47 16.53
C GLY A 27 -2.13 16.00 16.85
N LYS A 28 -2.43 15.24 15.81
CA LYS A 28 -2.57 13.77 15.88
C LYS A 28 -1.49 13.13 15.01
N ARG A 29 -0.89 12.08 15.49
CA ARG A 29 0.05 11.25 14.73
C ARG A 29 -0.08 9.79 15.13
N SER A 30 0.24 8.88 14.23
CA SER A 30 0.37 7.46 14.54
C SER A 30 1.58 7.24 15.46
N ILE A 31 1.39 6.43 16.47
CA ILE A 31 2.45 5.98 17.38
C ILE A 31 2.41 4.45 17.50
N THR A 32 3.57 3.83 17.68
CA THR A 32 3.66 2.41 17.98
C THR A 32 3.25 2.19 19.44
N GLN A 33 2.35 1.25 19.66
CA GLN A 33 1.83 0.91 20.99
C GLN A 33 2.00 -0.59 21.25
N CYS A 34 2.39 -0.96 22.48
CA CYS A 34 2.44 -2.34 22.91
C CYS A 34 1.02 -2.84 23.19
N PRO A 35 0.53 -3.89 22.51
CA PRO A 35 -0.83 -4.40 22.75
C PRO A 35 -0.98 -5.07 24.13
N ARG A 36 0.14 -5.49 24.76
CA ARG A 36 0.14 -6.11 26.08
C ARG A 36 0.12 -5.10 27.21
N CYS A 37 0.94 -4.05 27.08
CA CYS A 37 1.10 -3.03 28.12
C CYS A 37 0.17 -1.83 27.93
N GLU A 38 -0.40 -1.69 26.72
CA GLU A 38 -1.26 -0.55 26.31
C GLU A 38 -0.55 0.81 26.45
N THR A 39 0.78 0.80 26.33
CA THR A 39 1.62 1.99 26.43
C THR A 39 2.33 2.27 25.11
N ALA A 40 2.65 3.54 24.87
CA ALA A 40 3.48 3.93 23.73
C ALA A 40 4.87 3.32 23.85
N ILE A 41 5.42 2.91 22.72
CA ILE A 41 6.75 2.29 22.61
C ILE A 41 7.70 3.31 21.98
N ALA A 42 8.87 3.50 22.57
CA ALA A 42 9.93 4.29 21.97
C ALA A 42 10.59 3.50 20.82
N LYS A 43 11.14 4.23 19.84
CA LYS A 43 11.72 3.63 18.63
C LYS A 43 12.81 2.57 18.93
N ASN A 44 13.57 2.76 20.00
CA ASN A 44 14.63 1.84 20.45
C ASN A 44 14.12 0.60 21.19
N GLU A 45 12.83 0.53 21.50
CA GLU A 45 12.17 -0.62 22.13
C GLU A 45 11.48 -1.53 21.12
N VAL A 46 11.43 -1.10 19.85
CA VAL A 46 10.82 -1.88 18.75
C VAL A 46 11.81 -2.91 18.25
N GLU A 47 11.41 -4.17 18.29
CA GLU A 47 12.14 -5.28 17.68
C GLU A 47 11.48 -5.67 16.35
N TYR A 48 12.33 -5.94 15.34
CA TYR A 48 11.86 -6.37 14.02
C TYR A 48 12.20 -7.84 13.82
N HIS A 49 11.20 -8.61 13.45
CA HIS A 49 11.36 -10.03 13.12
C HIS A 49 10.91 -10.27 11.68
N THR A 50 11.61 -11.15 10.97
CA THR A 50 11.13 -11.67 9.70
C THR A 50 9.95 -12.60 9.97
N ALA A 51 8.82 -12.34 9.32
CA ALA A 51 7.63 -13.18 9.42
C ALA A 51 7.10 -13.48 8.01
N GLU A 52 6.57 -14.68 7.82
CA GLU A 52 5.80 -15.01 6.63
C GLU A 52 4.38 -14.48 6.80
N ALA A 53 3.93 -13.72 5.81
CA ALA A 53 2.58 -13.22 5.75
C ALA A 53 1.95 -13.59 4.39
N PRO A 54 0.69 -14.03 4.38
CA PRO A 54 0.00 -14.27 3.11
C PRO A 54 -0.13 -12.96 2.35
N SER A 55 0.06 -13.04 1.04
CA SER A 55 -0.17 -11.92 0.14
C SER A 55 -1.06 -12.37 -1.01
N ILE A 56 -1.80 -11.43 -1.56
CA ILE A 56 -2.70 -11.69 -2.69
C ILE A 56 -2.50 -10.65 -3.79
N TYR A 57 -2.78 -11.07 -5.01
CA TYR A 57 -3.00 -10.20 -6.14
C TYR A 57 -4.50 -10.03 -6.34
N VAL A 58 -4.94 -8.81 -6.56
CA VAL A 58 -6.36 -8.48 -6.75
C VAL A 58 -6.55 -7.72 -8.04
N LYS A 59 -7.53 -8.13 -8.81
CA LYS A 59 -7.91 -7.51 -10.07
C LYS A 59 -8.99 -6.45 -9.81
N PHE A 60 -8.74 -5.23 -10.27
CA PHE A 60 -9.65 -4.09 -10.21
C PHE A 60 -10.15 -3.81 -11.63
N PRO A 61 -11.41 -4.18 -11.96
CA PRO A 61 -11.96 -3.95 -13.29
C PRO A 61 -11.97 -2.46 -13.64
N LEU A 62 -11.48 -2.11 -14.83
CA LEU A 62 -11.49 -0.72 -15.29
C LEU A 62 -12.89 -0.36 -15.79
N SER A 63 -13.39 0.82 -15.39
CA SER A 63 -14.75 1.28 -15.71
C SER A 63 -14.82 2.01 -17.06
N ASN A 64 -13.73 2.60 -17.50
CA ASN A 64 -13.68 3.49 -18.67
C ASN A 64 -12.86 2.92 -19.84
N GLN A 65 -12.32 1.73 -19.71
CA GLN A 65 -11.57 1.03 -20.74
C GLN A 65 -11.54 -0.48 -20.50
N GLU A 66 -11.07 -1.24 -21.49
CA GLU A 66 -10.92 -2.68 -21.38
C GLU A 66 -9.80 -3.05 -20.38
N GLY A 67 -10.00 -4.09 -19.59
CA GLY A 67 -8.99 -4.73 -18.77
C GLY A 67 -9.15 -4.48 -17.29
N GLN A 68 -8.15 -4.93 -16.53
CA GLN A 68 -8.15 -4.92 -15.08
C GLN A 68 -6.78 -4.48 -14.57
N LEU A 69 -6.76 -3.60 -13.60
CA LEU A 69 -5.54 -3.22 -12.90
C LEU A 69 -5.24 -4.25 -11.82
N VAL A 70 -4.04 -4.81 -11.83
CA VAL A 70 -3.59 -5.81 -10.84
C VAL A 70 -2.81 -5.12 -9.75
N ILE A 71 -3.27 -5.26 -8.52
CA ILE A 71 -2.57 -4.77 -7.33
C ILE A 71 -2.11 -5.94 -6.46
N TRP A 72 -1.08 -5.72 -5.66
CA TRP A 72 -0.57 -6.65 -4.67
C TRP A 72 -0.74 -6.09 -3.26
N THR A 73 -1.14 -6.95 -2.31
CA THR A 73 -1.26 -6.55 -0.92
C THR A 73 -0.98 -7.71 0.04
N THR A 74 -0.38 -7.39 1.18
CA THR A 74 -0.28 -8.28 2.36
C THR A 74 -1.39 -8.03 3.37
N THR A 75 -2.28 -7.07 3.12
CA THR A 75 -3.34 -6.65 4.04
C THR A 75 -4.72 -6.68 3.35
N PRO A 76 -5.20 -7.87 2.94
CA PRO A 76 -6.43 -8.00 2.14
C PRO A 76 -7.68 -7.46 2.84
N TRP A 77 -7.71 -7.42 4.16
CA TRP A 77 -8.81 -6.85 4.94
C TRP A 77 -8.96 -5.32 4.80
N THR A 78 -8.02 -4.64 4.15
CA THR A 78 -8.15 -3.21 3.82
C THR A 78 -8.90 -2.95 2.51
N ILE A 79 -9.05 -3.95 1.65
CA ILE A 79 -9.72 -3.83 0.34
C ILE A 79 -11.14 -3.26 0.47
N PRO A 80 -12.01 -3.68 1.43
CA PRO A 80 -13.35 -3.13 1.55
C PRO A 80 -13.41 -1.60 1.75
N ALA A 81 -12.33 -0.99 2.24
CA ALA A 81 -12.21 0.45 2.43
C ALA A 81 -11.35 1.13 1.36
N ASN A 82 -11.02 0.42 0.27
CA ASN A 82 -10.23 0.99 -0.83
C ASN A 82 -11.00 2.11 -1.53
N THR A 83 -10.33 3.21 -1.80
CA THR A 83 -10.87 4.37 -2.54
C THR A 83 -10.00 4.73 -3.74
N PHE A 84 -8.70 4.42 -3.69
CA PHE A 84 -7.75 4.77 -4.75
C PHE A 84 -6.71 3.67 -4.91
N VAL A 85 -6.17 3.57 -6.12
CA VAL A 85 -4.94 2.84 -6.44
C VAL A 85 -3.87 3.86 -6.78
N ALA A 86 -2.72 3.78 -6.11
CA ALA A 86 -1.56 4.61 -6.40
C ALA A 86 -0.70 3.95 -7.48
N VAL A 87 -0.26 4.75 -8.43
CA VAL A 87 0.73 4.37 -9.46
C VAL A 87 1.95 5.27 -9.32
N ASP A 88 3.11 4.76 -9.71
CA ASP A 88 4.34 5.54 -9.79
C ASP A 88 4.48 6.05 -11.22
N GLU A 89 4.55 7.36 -11.38
CA GLU A 89 4.59 8.03 -12.70
C GLU A 89 5.84 7.68 -13.52
N GLU A 90 6.94 7.30 -12.85
CA GLU A 90 8.22 6.98 -13.48
C GLU A 90 8.36 5.48 -13.83
N VAL A 91 7.47 4.64 -13.32
CA VAL A 91 7.48 3.19 -13.58
C VAL A 91 6.77 2.87 -14.90
N THR A 92 7.36 1.96 -15.66
CA THR A 92 6.72 1.39 -16.85
C THR A 92 5.74 0.30 -16.44
N TYR A 93 4.52 0.38 -16.96
CA TYR A 93 3.46 -0.62 -16.81
C TYR A 93 3.29 -1.38 -18.12
N ALA A 94 2.82 -2.62 -18.02
CA ALA A 94 2.53 -3.45 -19.17
C ALA A 94 1.04 -3.82 -19.20
N ALA A 95 0.45 -3.75 -20.38
CA ALA A 95 -0.82 -4.39 -20.70
C ALA A 95 -0.52 -5.82 -21.15
N VAL A 96 -0.98 -6.79 -20.38
CA VAL A 96 -0.72 -8.23 -20.58
C VAL A 96 -2.01 -8.92 -20.94
N ARG A 97 -2.06 -9.54 -22.10
CA ARG A 97 -3.20 -10.35 -22.54
C ARG A 97 -2.94 -11.82 -22.22
N ILE A 98 -3.90 -12.46 -21.55
CA ILE A 98 -3.85 -13.87 -21.23
C ILE A 98 -4.33 -14.66 -22.46
N GLU A 99 -3.47 -15.53 -22.99
CA GLU A 99 -3.83 -16.41 -24.12
C GLU A 99 -4.63 -17.64 -23.65
N SER A 100 -5.27 -18.32 -24.59
CA SER A 100 -6.06 -19.51 -24.29
C SER A 100 -5.18 -20.68 -23.85
N GLY A 101 -5.48 -21.28 -22.70
CA GLY A 101 -4.78 -22.46 -22.17
C GLY A 101 -4.13 -22.26 -20.78
N ALA A 102 -4.21 -21.07 -20.21
CA ALA A 102 -3.82 -20.86 -18.81
C ALA A 102 -4.71 -21.70 -17.88
N THR A 103 -4.08 -22.60 -17.13
CA THR A 103 -4.78 -23.64 -16.36
C THR A 103 -5.01 -23.28 -14.91
N ALA A 104 -4.56 -22.11 -14.45
CA ALA A 104 -4.57 -21.79 -13.04
C ALA A 104 -5.35 -20.51 -12.71
N GLY A 105 -6.24 -20.64 -11.75
CA GLY A 105 -6.94 -19.54 -11.10
C GLY A 105 -8.10 -18.96 -11.92
N ASP A 106 -8.57 -17.79 -11.48
CA ASP A 106 -9.69 -17.04 -12.08
C ASP A 106 -9.29 -16.21 -13.34
N ALA A 107 -8.19 -16.55 -14.02
CA ALA A 107 -7.80 -15.86 -15.24
C ALA A 107 -8.66 -16.35 -16.42
N ALA A 108 -9.51 -15.46 -16.92
CA ALA A 108 -10.34 -15.75 -18.08
C ALA A 108 -9.50 -15.64 -19.37
N LYS A 109 -9.89 -16.44 -20.37
CA LYS A 109 -9.35 -16.33 -21.73
C LYS A 109 -9.55 -14.91 -22.26
N ASP A 110 -8.53 -14.36 -22.93
CA ASP A 110 -8.49 -13.02 -23.50
C ASP A 110 -8.55 -11.86 -22.47
N GLU A 111 -8.34 -12.15 -21.19
CA GLU A 111 -8.29 -11.13 -20.16
C GLU A 111 -7.08 -10.20 -20.35
N LEU A 112 -7.31 -8.91 -20.21
CA LEU A 112 -6.26 -7.88 -20.29
C LEU A 112 -5.93 -7.38 -18.88
N LEU A 113 -4.67 -7.50 -18.48
CA LEU A 113 -4.18 -7.14 -17.15
C LEU A 113 -3.15 -6.01 -17.24
N TYR A 114 -3.27 -5.02 -16.38
CA TYR A 114 -2.30 -3.93 -16.25
C TYR A 114 -1.53 -4.07 -14.94
N LEU A 115 -0.21 -4.15 -15.02
CA LEU A 115 0.69 -4.26 -13.87
C LEU A 115 2.07 -3.70 -14.23
N ALA A 116 2.90 -3.43 -13.21
CA ALA A 116 4.26 -2.94 -13.47
C ALA A 116 5.06 -3.94 -14.32
N ARG A 117 5.78 -3.44 -15.33
CA ARG A 117 6.48 -4.27 -16.33
C ARG A 117 7.47 -5.24 -15.69
N ASP A 118 8.21 -4.78 -14.69
CA ASP A 118 9.28 -5.54 -14.05
C ASP A 118 8.80 -6.75 -13.24
N VAL A 119 7.52 -6.79 -12.86
CA VAL A 119 6.95 -7.88 -12.08
C VAL A 119 6.06 -8.82 -12.90
N VAL A 120 5.90 -8.58 -14.20
CA VAL A 120 5.01 -9.38 -15.07
C VAL A 120 5.34 -10.86 -14.99
N ASP A 121 6.60 -11.21 -15.24
CA ASP A 121 7.02 -12.62 -15.32
C ASP A 121 6.83 -13.35 -13.98
N ASP A 122 7.20 -12.71 -12.84
CA ASP A 122 6.99 -13.27 -11.50
C ASP A 122 5.50 -13.44 -11.16
N VAL A 123 4.67 -12.48 -11.52
CA VAL A 123 3.21 -12.55 -11.28
C VAL A 123 2.58 -13.65 -12.11
N MET A 124 2.93 -13.77 -13.39
CA MET A 124 2.41 -14.81 -14.27
C MET A 124 2.84 -16.20 -13.81
N GLU A 125 4.10 -16.38 -13.43
CA GLU A 125 4.59 -17.64 -12.87
C GLU A 125 3.83 -18.04 -11.60
N ARG A 126 3.66 -17.12 -10.65
CA ARG A 126 2.92 -17.36 -9.40
C ARG A 126 1.45 -17.65 -9.64
N ALA A 127 0.84 -17.03 -10.65
CA ALA A 127 -0.53 -17.30 -11.07
C ALA A 127 -0.67 -18.59 -11.87
N GLY A 128 0.43 -19.26 -12.23
CA GLY A 128 0.43 -20.45 -13.08
C GLY A 128 0.00 -20.18 -14.52
N ILE A 129 0.21 -18.96 -15.00
CA ILE A 129 -0.12 -18.54 -16.37
C ILE A 129 1.13 -18.68 -17.23
N GLU A 130 1.12 -19.68 -18.12
CA GLU A 130 2.26 -19.98 -19.00
C GLU A 130 2.19 -19.27 -20.35
N GLN A 131 0.97 -18.87 -20.78
CA GLN A 131 0.75 -18.29 -22.11
C GLN A 131 0.13 -16.89 -21.97
N PHE A 132 0.95 -15.88 -22.17
CA PHE A 132 0.54 -14.48 -22.15
C PHE A 132 1.37 -13.68 -23.15
N GLN A 133 0.86 -12.54 -23.56
CA GLN A 133 1.54 -11.60 -24.44
C GLN A 133 1.47 -10.18 -23.84
N ILE A 134 2.60 -9.49 -23.82
CA ILE A 134 2.62 -8.05 -23.56
C ILE A 134 2.17 -7.37 -24.85
N VAL A 135 1.03 -6.70 -24.80
CA VAL A 135 0.42 -6.05 -25.98
C VAL A 135 0.77 -4.56 -26.05
N GLU A 136 1.07 -3.96 -24.91
CA GLU A 136 1.40 -2.54 -24.80
C GLU A 136 2.27 -2.27 -23.57
N GLU A 137 3.11 -1.25 -23.64
CA GLU A 137 3.82 -0.68 -22.50
C GLU A 137 3.43 0.80 -22.35
N LEU A 138 3.18 1.23 -21.11
CA LEU A 138 2.65 2.53 -20.72
C LEU A 138 3.52 3.12 -19.62
N GLN A 139 3.63 4.43 -19.55
CA GLN A 139 4.20 5.08 -18.37
C GLN A 139 3.13 5.19 -17.27
N GLY A 140 3.55 5.16 -16.00
CA GLY A 140 2.61 5.32 -14.90
C GLY A 140 1.82 6.62 -14.95
N SER A 141 2.39 7.69 -15.55
CA SER A 141 1.68 8.94 -15.82
C SER A 141 0.44 8.77 -16.71
N ASP A 142 0.44 7.78 -17.61
CA ASP A 142 -0.68 7.51 -18.53
C ASP A 142 -1.85 6.84 -17.82
N LEU A 143 -1.60 6.21 -16.67
CA LEU A 143 -2.62 5.55 -15.83
C LEU A 143 -3.32 6.55 -14.90
N VAL A 144 -2.78 7.75 -14.74
CA VAL A 144 -3.38 8.76 -13.85
C VAL A 144 -4.76 9.16 -14.33
N GLY A 145 -5.74 9.10 -13.43
CA GLY A 145 -7.14 9.42 -13.75
C GLY A 145 -7.95 8.25 -14.33
N TRP A 146 -7.37 7.07 -14.45
CA TRP A 146 -8.15 5.88 -14.79
C TRP A 146 -9.16 5.56 -13.69
N ALA A 147 -10.34 5.14 -14.08
CA ALA A 147 -11.42 4.76 -13.18
C ALA A 147 -11.60 3.25 -13.16
N TYR A 148 -11.90 2.71 -12.00
CA TYR A 148 -12.15 1.28 -11.83
C TYR A 148 -13.37 1.04 -10.94
N ASP A 149 -13.97 -0.11 -11.08
CA ASP A 149 -15.02 -0.59 -10.19
C ASP A 149 -14.41 -1.31 -8.99
N HIS A 150 -15.00 -1.10 -7.83
CA HIS A 150 -14.51 -1.75 -6.62
C HIS A 150 -14.70 -3.28 -6.74
N PRO A 151 -13.65 -4.12 -6.51
CA PRO A 151 -13.72 -5.55 -6.81
C PRO A 151 -14.72 -6.33 -5.94
N LEU A 152 -15.26 -5.73 -4.90
CA LEU A 152 -16.29 -6.31 -4.02
C LEU A 152 -17.65 -5.61 -4.15
N ALA A 153 -17.84 -4.73 -5.15
CA ALA A 153 -19.11 -4.02 -5.37
C ALA A 153 -20.12 -4.88 -6.13
#